data_4ad37112d1b502b69430dec2e127ea97
#
_entry.id   4ad37112d1b502b69430dec2e127ea97
#
_cell.length_a   1.000
_cell.length_b   1.000
_cell.length_c   1.000
_cell.angle_alpha   90.00
_cell.angle_beta   90.00
_cell.angle_gamma   90.00
#
_symmetry.space_group_name_H-M   'P 1'
#
loop_
_entity.id
_entity.type
_entity.pdbx_description
1 polymer ?
#
loop_
_entity_poly.entity_id
_entity_poly.type
_entity_poly.pdbx_seq_one_letter_code
_entity_poly.pdbx_strand_id
1 'polypeptide(L)'
;MKKLFLSTTLLVGLLSIQAHADYVSPTTSVASQAAQYSVMDINSLIKAAKAGQPAAQFYLATKYQQGKDISADERQAFAWYKAAADQGLSAAQLNVGRMLADGLGTKKDESLARQYFEKAASRGDNRASFNLAMMEEQKKTYMGAYHWYELSTRDGMLDNKVITLSEGKKTALAANLTQDQIRQARDRADKWIQAQ
;
A
#
# COMPACT_ATOMS: atom_id res chain seq x y z
N MET A 1 5.78 41.67 -60.94
CA MET A 1 6.51 40.63 -60.17
C MET A 1 5.90 40.56 -58.80
N LYS A 2 4.93 39.65 -58.60
CA LYS A 2 4.26 39.41 -57.30
C LYS A 2 4.81 38.10 -56.76
N LYS A 3 5.60 38.16 -55.65
CA LYS A 3 6.10 36.99 -54.96
C LYS A 3 4.98 36.42 -54.05
N LEU A 4 4.61 35.16 -54.27
CA LEU A 4 3.74 34.39 -53.39
C LEU A 4 4.56 34.04 -52.15
N PHE A 5 4.09 34.45 -50.96
CA PHE A 5 4.48 33.84 -49.70
C PHE A 5 3.50 32.71 -49.41
N LEU A 6 3.92 31.47 -49.54
CA LEU A 6 3.18 30.33 -49.01
C LEU A 6 3.49 30.21 -47.50
N SER A 7 2.45 30.23 -46.71
CA SER A 7 2.48 30.18 -45.27
C SER A 7 2.81 28.75 -44.80
N THR A 8 3.84 28.65 -43.95
CA THR A 8 4.29 27.43 -43.27
C THR A 8 3.58 27.19 -41.94
N THR A 9 2.27 27.49 -41.85
CA THR A 9 1.52 27.41 -40.58
C THR A 9 0.62 26.20 -40.42
N LEU A 10 0.79 25.12 -41.19
CA LEU A 10 -0.12 23.96 -41.10
C LEU A 10 0.52 22.65 -40.57
N LEU A 11 1.76 22.68 -40.06
CA LEU A 11 2.43 21.47 -39.57
C LEU A 11 2.62 21.40 -38.05
N VAL A 12 2.27 22.44 -37.30
CA VAL A 12 2.41 22.46 -35.83
C VAL A 12 1.15 22.00 -35.11
N GLY A 13 0.01 21.97 -35.80
CA GLY A 13 -1.29 21.61 -35.19
C GLY A 13 -1.57 20.10 -35.02
N LEU A 14 -0.83 19.23 -35.72
CA LEU A 14 -1.09 17.77 -35.67
C LEU A 14 -0.20 17.02 -34.65
N LEU A 15 0.87 17.61 -34.16
CA LEU A 15 1.72 17.00 -33.13
C LEU A 15 1.22 17.27 -31.71
N SER A 16 0.35 18.24 -31.50
CA SER A 16 -0.21 18.56 -30.17
C SER A 16 -1.44 17.74 -29.79
N ILE A 17 -2.09 17.09 -30.76
CA ILE A 17 -3.29 16.25 -30.49
C ILE A 17 -2.90 14.83 -30.09
N GLN A 18 -1.75 14.32 -30.57
CA GLN A 18 -1.25 12.99 -30.19
C GLN A 18 -0.64 12.93 -28.79
N ALA A 19 -0.12 14.06 -28.28
CA ALA A 19 0.44 14.12 -26.91
C ALA A 19 -0.61 14.23 -25.80
N HIS A 20 -1.88 14.46 -26.13
CA HIS A 20 -2.99 14.53 -25.14
C HIS A 20 -3.75 13.20 -24.96
N ALA A 21 -3.50 12.22 -25.83
CA ALA A 21 -4.20 10.91 -25.74
C ALA A 21 -3.50 9.96 -24.73
N ASP A 22 -2.25 10.20 -24.34
CA ASP A 22 -1.50 9.33 -23.46
C ASP A 22 -1.39 9.81 -22.00
N TYR A 23 -1.97 10.98 -21.66
CA TYR A 23 -2.07 11.41 -20.26
C TYR A 23 -3.30 10.79 -19.60
N VAL A 24 -3.26 9.47 -19.43
CA VAL A 24 -4.15 8.78 -18.50
C VAL A 24 -3.69 9.16 -17.09
N SER A 25 -4.52 9.85 -16.34
CA SER A 25 -4.23 10.20 -14.95
C SER A 25 -3.72 8.97 -14.20
N PRO A 26 -2.59 9.03 -13.50
CA PRO A 26 -1.98 7.87 -12.83
C PRO A 26 -2.95 7.12 -11.90
N THR A 27 -3.90 7.84 -11.29
CA THR A 27 -4.92 7.28 -10.40
C THR A 27 -5.98 6.43 -11.12
N THR A 28 -6.37 6.80 -12.34
CA THR A 28 -7.35 6.02 -13.14
C THR A 28 -6.70 4.74 -13.66
N SER A 29 -5.41 4.78 -13.98
CA SER A 29 -4.69 3.61 -14.50
C SER A 29 -4.47 2.53 -13.43
N VAL A 30 -4.18 2.89 -12.19
CA VAL A 30 -3.90 1.93 -11.11
C VAL A 30 -5.17 1.18 -10.70
N ALA A 31 -6.30 1.88 -10.52
CA ALA A 31 -7.57 1.24 -10.15
C ALA A 31 -8.11 0.36 -11.29
N SER A 32 -8.01 0.79 -12.56
CA SER A 32 -8.45 -0.01 -13.70
C SER A 32 -7.55 -1.22 -13.94
N GLN A 33 -6.24 -1.08 -13.77
CA GLN A 33 -5.30 -2.20 -13.82
C GLN A 33 -5.56 -3.21 -12.69
N ALA A 34 -5.80 -2.72 -11.46
CA ALA A 34 -6.15 -3.56 -10.33
C ALA A 34 -7.41 -4.41 -10.62
N ALA A 35 -8.48 -3.80 -11.13
CA ALA A 35 -9.70 -4.51 -11.53
C ALA A 35 -9.42 -5.56 -12.62
N GLN A 36 -8.61 -5.23 -13.61
CA GLN A 36 -8.22 -6.15 -14.69
C GLN A 36 -7.51 -7.40 -14.17
N TYR A 37 -6.51 -7.25 -13.29
CA TYR A 37 -5.75 -8.39 -12.77
C TYR A 37 -6.57 -9.27 -11.82
N SER A 38 -7.56 -8.73 -11.13
CA SER A 38 -8.42 -9.49 -10.21
C SER A 38 -9.27 -10.55 -10.92
N VAL A 39 -9.64 -10.29 -12.18
CA VAL A 39 -10.50 -11.17 -13.01
C VAL A 39 -9.74 -11.87 -14.15
N MET A 40 -8.44 -11.61 -14.29
CA MET A 40 -7.60 -12.20 -15.34
C MET A 40 -7.44 -13.71 -15.14
N ASP A 41 -7.41 -14.46 -16.24
CA ASP A 41 -7.07 -15.88 -16.18
C ASP A 41 -5.65 -16.10 -15.64
N ILE A 42 -5.43 -17.25 -15.01
CA ILE A 42 -4.20 -17.51 -14.26
C ILE A 42 -2.94 -17.50 -15.16
N ASN A 43 -3.01 -17.98 -16.40
CA ASN A 43 -1.84 -18.01 -17.28
C ASN A 43 -1.43 -16.61 -17.72
N SER A 44 -2.39 -15.78 -18.08
CA SER A 44 -2.18 -14.37 -18.42
C SER A 44 -1.66 -13.58 -17.22
N LEU A 45 -2.19 -13.84 -16.02
CA LEU A 45 -1.72 -13.22 -14.78
C LEU A 45 -0.26 -13.59 -14.46
N ILE A 46 0.11 -14.87 -14.60
CA ILE A 46 1.50 -15.34 -14.44
C ILE A 46 2.43 -14.65 -15.44
N LYS A 47 2.01 -14.50 -16.70
CA LYS A 47 2.80 -13.81 -17.72
C LYS A 47 3.03 -12.33 -17.35
N ALA A 48 1.99 -11.62 -16.91
CA ALA A 48 2.08 -10.23 -16.48
C ALA A 48 2.96 -10.07 -15.23
N ALA A 49 2.83 -10.96 -14.24
CA ALA A 49 3.66 -10.95 -13.02
C ALA A 49 5.13 -11.20 -13.34
N LYS A 50 5.43 -12.18 -14.23
CA LYS A 50 6.79 -12.46 -14.73
C LYS A 50 7.37 -11.29 -15.54
N ALA A 51 6.54 -10.50 -16.20
CA ALA A 51 6.93 -9.25 -16.86
C ALA A 51 7.23 -8.11 -15.87
N GLY A 52 7.16 -8.35 -14.57
CA GLY A 52 7.54 -7.41 -13.52
C GLY A 52 6.43 -6.44 -13.10
N GLN A 53 5.19 -6.61 -13.55
CA GLN A 53 4.09 -5.68 -13.23
C GLN A 53 3.67 -5.81 -11.75
N PRO A 54 3.81 -4.77 -10.90
CA PRO A 54 3.60 -4.91 -9.45
C PRO A 54 2.18 -5.34 -9.08
N ALA A 55 1.17 -4.79 -9.76
CA ALA A 55 -0.22 -5.17 -9.52
C ALA A 55 -0.49 -6.63 -9.89
N ALA A 56 0.06 -7.11 -11.01
CA ALA A 56 -0.06 -8.52 -11.41
C ALA A 56 0.63 -9.46 -10.40
N GLN A 57 1.81 -9.08 -9.91
CA GLN A 57 2.53 -9.83 -8.87
C GLN A 57 1.70 -9.91 -7.58
N PHE A 58 1.08 -8.81 -7.17
CA PHE A 58 0.19 -8.76 -6.01
C PHE A 58 -1.01 -9.70 -6.16
N TYR A 59 -1.70 -9.64 -7.32
CA TYR A 59 -2.86 -10.51 -7.56
C TYR A 59 -2.47 -11.98 -7.69
N LEU A 60 -1.32 -12.29 -8.30
CA LEU A 60 -0.81 -13.66 -8.35
C LEU A 60 -0.48 -14.18 -6.95
N ALA A 61 0.14 -13.37 -6.10
CA ALA A 61 0.37 -13.70 -4.71
C ALA A 61 -0.94 -14.00 -3.97
N THR A 62 -1.97 -13.18 -4.20
CA THR A 62 -3.32 -13.39 -3.61
C THR A 62 -3.94 -14.72 -4.08
N LYS A 63 -3.78 -15.09 -5.37
CA LYS A 63 -4.26 -16.39 -5.89
C LYS A 63 -3.56 -17.55 -5.21
N TYR A 64 -2.23 -17.49 -5.04
CA TYR A 64 -1.47 -18.51 -4.31
C TYR A 64 -1.88 -18.57 -2.83
N GLN A 65 -2.12 -17.45 -2.18
CA GLN A 65 -2.54 -17.42 -0.78
C GLN A 65 -3.93 -18.03 -0.57
N GLN A 66 -4.86 -17.79 -1.51
CA GLN A 66 -6.25 -18.28 -1.42
C GLN A 66 -6.44 -19.68 -2.00
N GLY A 67 -5.52 -20.19 -2.79
CA GLY A 67 -5.71 -21.42 -3.55
C GLY A 67 -6.79 -21.28 -4.63
N LYS A 68 -7.00 -20.07 -5.15
CA LYS A 68 -8.01 -19.79 -6.17
C LYS A 68 -7.39 -19.82 -7.57
N ASP A 69 -7.92 -20.69 -8.43
CA ASP A 69 -7.44 -20.92 -9.81
C ASP A 69 -6.03 -21.53 -9.89
N ILE A 70 -5.36 -21.73 -8.77
CA ILE A 70 -4.04 -22.35 -8.60
C ILE A 70 -3.97 -22.97 -7.20
N SER A 71 -3.20 -24.05 -7.02
CA SER A 71 -3.02 -24.63 -5.69
C SER A 71 -2.43 -23.64 -4.70
N ALA A 72 -2.93 -23.63 -3.46
CA ALA A 72 -2.42 -22.76 -2.41
C ALA A 72 -0.94 -23.03 -2.15
N ASP A 73 -0.14 -21.98 -2.10
CA ASP A 73 1.28 -22.04 -1.78
C ASP A 73 1.71 -20.72 -1.11
N GLU A 74 1.89 -20.75 0.20
CA GLU A 74 2.29 -19.56 0.96
C GLU A 74 3.70 -19.08 0.62
N ARG A 75 4.62 -19.97 0.23
CA ARG A 75 5.98 -19.57 -0.18
C ARG A 75 5.94 -18.80 -1.50
N GLN A 76 5.15 -19.25 -2.46
CA GLN A 76 4.93 -18.53 -3.71
C GLN A 76 4.20 -17.20 -3.45
N ALA A 77 3.19 -17.20 -2.59
CA ALA A 77 2.49 -15.98 -2.20
C ALA A 77 3.46 -14.95 -1.59
N PHE A 78 4.31 -15.37 -0.64
CA PHE A 78 5.33 -14.50 -0.05
C PHE A 78 6.30 -13.95 -1.10
N ALA A 79 6.82 -14.81 -1.99
CA ALA A 79 7.78 -14.40 -3.02
C ALA A 79 7.18 -13.34 -3.96
N TRP A 80 5.94 -13.53 -4.42
CA TRP A 80 5.28 -12.60 -5.31
C TRP A 80 4.83 -11.30 -4.60
N TYR A 81 4.33 -11.38 -3.36
CA TYR A 81 4.08 -10.16 -2.57
C TYR A 81 5.36 -9.37 -2.35
N LYS A 82 6.48 -10.06 -2.05
CA LYS A 82 7.77 -9.41 -1.86
C LYS A 82 8.23 -8.69 -3.14
N ALA A 83 8.10 -9.33 -4.30
CA ALA A 83 8.45 -8.72 -5.58
C ALA A 83 7.64 -7.43 -5.85
N ALA A 84 6.34 -7.42 -5.53
CA ALA A 84 5.50 -6.23 -5.65
C ALA A 84 5.84 -5.17 -4.58
N ALA A 85 6.14 -5.59 -3.35
CA ALA A 85 6.50 -4.71 -2.24
C ALA A 85 7.83 -3.98 -2.48
N ASP A 86 8.82 -4.66 -3.07
CA ASP A 86 10.12 -4.09 -3.42
C ASP A 86 9.98 -2.99 -4.51
N GLN A 87 8.92 -3.05 -5.32
CA GLN A 87 8.54 -2.01 -6.27
C GLN A 87 7.66 -0.90 -5.65
N GLY A 88 7.43 -0.96 -4.33
CA GLY A 88 6.75 0.10 -3.59
C GLY A 88 5.24 -0.03 -3.50
N LEU A 89 4.62 -1.15 -3.89
CA LEU A 89 3.18 -1.33 -3.74
C LEU A 89 2.83 -1.50 -2.24
N SER A 90 2.15 -0.50 -1.64
CA SER A 90 1.87 -0.46 -0.19
C SER A 90 1.04 -1.66 0.28
N ALA A 91 0.02 -2.07 -0.48
CA ALA A 91 -0.77 -3.25 -0.18
C ALA A 91 0.07 -4.55 -0.14
N ALA A 92 1.11 -4.65 -1.00
CA ALA A 92 2.05 -5.77 -0.97
C ALA A 92 2.99 -5.67 0.24
N GLN A 93 3.46 -4.47 0.57
CA GLN A 93 4.27 -4.23 1.78
C GLN A 93 3.52 -4.64 3.05
N LEU A 94 2.22 -4.27 3.15
CA LEU A 94 1.36 -4.72 4.25
C LEU A 94 1.30 -6.25 4.34
N ASN A 95 1.08 -6.95 3.21
CA ASN A 95 0.97 -8.41 3.21
C ASN A 95 2.30 -9.09 3.55
N VAL A 96 3.43 -8.60 3.02
CA VAL A 96 4.78 -9.08 3.40
C VAL A 96 4.99 -8.90 4.90
N GLY A 97 4.65 -7.75 5.47
CA GLY A 97 4.73 -7.49 6.90
C GLY A 97 3.94 -8.51 7.72
N ARG A 98 2.70 -8.81 7.31
CA ARG A 98 1.86 -9.82 7.98
C ARG A 98 2.44 -11.22 7.88
N MET A 99 2.88 -11.64 6.69
CA MET A 99 3.48 -12.96 6.48
C MET A 99 4.77 -13.14 7.28
N LEU A 100 5.58 -12.10 7.41
CA LEU A 100 6.78 -12.11 8.28
C LEU A 100 6.41 -12.16 9.77
N ALA A 101 5.37 -11.42 10.20
CA ALA A 101 4.93 -11.42 11.60
C ALA A 101 4.38 -12.79 12.05
N ASP A 102 3.69 -13.48 11.13
CA ASP A 102 3.06 -14.78 11.41
C ASP A 102 3.94 -15.98 11.02
N GLY A 103 4.98 -15.77 10.20
CA GLY A 103 5.83 -16.85 9.67
C GLY A 103 5.17 -17.64 8.54
N LEU A 104 4.27 -17.01 7.77
CA LEU A 104 3.54 -17.65 6.66
C LEU A 104 4.37 -17.62 5.38
N GLY A 105 4.70 -18.78 4.84
CA GLY A 105 5.52 -18.93 3.65
C GLY A 105 6.98 -18.48 3.80
N THR A 106 7.36 -17.99 4.96
CA THR A 106 8.71 -17.54 5.32
C THR A 106 8.99 -17.78 6.81
N LYS A 107 10.25 -17.60 7.23
CA LYS A 107 10.58 -17.58 8.66
C LYS A 107 9.99 -16.33 9.32
N LYS A 108 9.41 -16.48 10.51
CA LYS A 108 8.93 -15.37 11.33
C LYS A 108 10.08 -14.38 11.61
N ASP A 109 9.84 -13.09 11.32
CA ASP A 109 10.76 -12.00 11.59
C ASP A 109 9.97 -10.73 11.92
N GLU A 110 9.78 -10.47 13.21
CA GLU A 110 9.01 -9.30 13.69
C GLU A 110 9.71 -7.96 13.39
N SER A 111 11.06 -7.96 13.37
CA SER A 111 11.83 -6.74 13.07
C SER A 111 11.65 -6.33 11.61
N LEU A 112 11.76 -7.29 10.70
CA LEU A 112 11.54 -7.06 9.28
C LEU A 112 10.06 -6.77 8.98
N ALA A 113 9.12 -7.45 9.66
CA ALA A 113 7.68 -7.16 9.57
C ALA A 113 7.39 -5.69 9.90
N ARG A 114 7.95 -5.17 11.00
CA ARG A 114 7.84 -3.76 11.39
C ARG A 114 8.30 -2.83 10.27
N GLN A 115 9.46 -3.09 9.67
CA GLN A 115 9.98 -2.25 8.58
C GLN A 115 9.03 -2.20 7.37
N TYR A 116 8.43 -3.35 7.01
CA TYR A 116 7.46 -3.40 5.93
C TYR A 116 6.16 -2.67 6.28
N PHE A 117 5.67 -2.78 7.52
CA PHE A 117 4.52 -2.00 7.98
C PHE A 117 4.81 -0.50 7.99
N GLU A 118 6.00 -0.07 8.44
CA GLU A 118 6.41 1.34 8.40
C GLU A 118 6.47 1.89 6.97
N LYS A 119 6.99 1.11 6.01
CA LYS A 119 6.96 1.48 4.58
C LYS A 119 5.54 1.61 4.02
N ALA A 120 4.62 0.72 4.42
CA ALA A 120 3.23 0.81 3.99
C ALA A 120 2.50 1.98 4.66
N ALA A 121 2.73 2.20 5.96
CA ALA A 121 2.17 3.31 6.73
C ALA A 121 2.64 4.66 6.17
N SER A 122 3.92 4.80 5.79
CA SER A 122 4.45 6.04 5.18
C SER A 122 3.83 6.36 3.81
N ARG A 123 3.09 5.44 3.23
CA ARG A 123 2.27 5.63 2.02
C ARG A 123 0.77 5.73 2.33
N GLY A 124 0.42 5.96 3.58
CA GLY A 124 -0.94 6.14 4.02
C GLY A 124 -1.78 4.85 4.10
N ASP A 125 -1.18 3.66 4.23
CA ASP A 125 -1.95 2.43 4.49
C ASP A 125 -2.28 2.34 5.99
N ASN A 126 -3.49 2.74 6.38
CA ASN A 126 -3.89 2.77 7.79
C ASN A 126 -3.95 1.38 8.44
N ARG A 127 -4.08 0.32 7.64
CA ARG A 127 -4.00 -1.07 8.14
C ARG A 127 -2.59 -1.42 8.61
N ALA A 128 -1.58 -0.83 7.98
CA ALA A 128 -0.18 -0.99 8.40
C ALA A 128 0.06 -0.28 9.74
N SER A 129 -0.44 0.95 9.92
CA SER A 129 -0.40 1.66 11.19
C SER A 129 -1.11 0.88 12.30
N PHE A 130 -2.26 0.27 11.99
CA PHE A 130 -2.98 -0.61 12.92
C PHE A 130 -2.12 -1.83 13.35
N ASN A 131 -1.43 -2.49 12.39
CA ASN A 131 -0.56 -3.62 12.72
C ASN A 131 0.64 -3.19 13.58
N LEU A 132 1.23 -2.01 13.32
CA LEU A 132 2.28 -1.44 14.17
C LEU A 132 1.78 -1.17 15.58
N ALA A 133 0.56 -0.64 15.72
CA ALA A 133 -0.06 -0.44 17.02
C ALA A 133 -0.24 -1.75 17.79
N MET A 134 -0.71 -2.80 17.12
CA MET A 134 -0.85 -4.13 17.73
C MET A 134 0.52 -4.70 18.18
N MET A 135 1.58 -4.50 17.42
CA MET A 135 2.93 -4.92 17.82
C MET A 135 3.42 -4.18 19.07
N GLU A 136 3.13 -2.88 19.19
CA GLU A 136 3.44 -2.09 20.40
C GLU A 136 2.59 -2.54 21.60
N GLU A 137 1.31 -2.82 21.38
CA GLU A 137 0.40 -3.31 22.44
C GLU A 137 0.88 -4.65 23.00
N GLN A 138 1.30 -5.60 22.13
CA GLN A 138 1.89 -6.88 22.56
C GLN A 138 3.14 -6.70 23.43
N LYS A 139 3.94 -5.67 23.15
CA LYS A 139 5.13 -5.31 23.94
C LYS A 139 4.78 -4.46 25.17
N LYS A 140 3.50 -4.17 25.42
CA LYS A 140 3.00 -3.29 26.49
C LYS A 140 3.56 -1.86 26.42
N THR A 141 3.99 -1.41 25.24
CA THR A 141 4.42 -0.03 24.97
C THR A 141 3.19 0.82 24.64
N TYR A 142 2.34 1.08 25.63
CA TYR A 142 0.99 1.64 25.43
C TYR A 142 0.99 3.01 24.75
N MET A 143 1.97 3.87 25.05
CA MET A 143 2.09 5.17 24.38
C MET A 143 2.47 5.01 22.88
N GLY A 144 3.32 4.05 22.55
CA GLY A 144 3.64 3.67 21.18
C GLY A 144 2.42 3.10 20.44
N ALA A 145 1.68 2.20 21.09
CA ALA A 145 0.45 1.65 20.55
C ALA A 145 -0.59 2.76 20.27
N TYR A 146 -0.79 3.68 21.24
CA TYR A 146 -1.72 4.80 21.08
C TYR A 146 -1.33 5.69 19.89
N HIS A 147 -0.04 6.02 19.74
CA HIS A 147 0.49 6.78 18.60
C HIS A 147 0.12 6.13 17.23
N TRP A 148 0.35 4.83 17.07
CA TRP A 148 0.07 4.13 15.83
C TRP A 148 -1.44 3.94 15.59
N TYR A 149 -2.25 3.73 16.64
CA TYR A 149 -3.70 3.74 16.49
C TYR A 149 -4.24 5.13 16.13
N GLU A 150 -3.63 6.21 16.65
CA GLU A 150 -3.98 7.58 16.25
C GLU A 150 -3.73 7.78 14.75
N LEU A 151 -2.56 7.36 14.23
CA LEU A 151 -2.25 7.41 12.79
C LEU A 151 -3.24 6.62 11.96
N SER A 152 -3.60 5.42 12.39
CA SER A 152 -4.53 4.56 11.63
C SER A 152 -5.95 5.14 11.49
N THR A 153 -6.29 6.19 12.25
CA THR A 153 -7.59 6.87 12.15
C THR A 153 -7.54 8.18 11.38
N ARG A 154 -6.34 8.69 11.05
CA ARG A 154 -6.15 10.06 10.54
C ARG A 154 -5.50 10.14 9.18
N ASP A 155 -4.73 9.13 8.77
CA ASP A 155 -3.87 9.22 7.60
C ASP A 155 -4.28 8.29 6.47
N GLY A 156 -4.20 8.78 5.23
CA GLY A 156 -4.22 8.04 4.00
C GLY A 156 -5.51 7.34 3.61
N MET A 157 -5.38 6.11 3.12
CA MET A 157 -6.47 5.27 2.64
C MET A 157 -7.23 4.68 3.84
N LEU A 158 -8.34 5.30 4.22
CA LEU A 158 -9.10 4.99 5.42
C LEU A 158 -10.04 3.79 5.22
N ASP A 159 -9.68 2.65 5.78
CA ASP A 159 -10.58 1.52 5.98
C ASP A 159 -11.46 1.78 7.21
N ASN A 160 -12.77 1.94 7.03
CA ASN A 160 -13.72 2.26 8.11
C ASN A 160 -13.72 1.23 9.25
N LYS A 161 -13.48 -0.05 8.93
CA LYS A 161 -13.37 -1.10 9.94
C LYS A 161 -12.14 -0.89 10.81
N VAL A 162 -11.01 -0.53 10.20
CA VAL A 162 -9.76 -0.22 10.92
C VAL A 162 -9.95 1.00 11.80
N ILE A 163 -10.60 2.07 11.31
CA ILE A 163 -10.91 3.27 12.10
C ILE A 163 -11.69 2.90 13.35
N THR A 164 -12.81 2.17 13.20
CA THR A 164 -13.66 1.77 14.33
C THR A 164 -12.90 0.95 15.36
N LEU A 165 -12.09 -0.02 14.91
CA LEU A 165 -11.27 -0.83 15.81
C LEU A 165 -10.22 0.01 16.54
N SER A 166 -9.56 0.93 15.85
CA SER A 166 -8.53 1.80 16.41
C SER A 166 -9.09 2.75 17.45
N GLU A 167 -10.26 3.33 17.22
CA GLU A 167 -10.93 4.19 18.21
C GLU A 167 -11.26 3.40 19.49
N GLY A 168 -11.80 2.19 19.37
CA GLY A 168 -12.03 1.33 20.52
C GLY A 168 -10.74 0.99 21.28
N LYS A 169 -9.66 0.70 20.57
CA LYS A 169 -8.34 0.43 21.16
C LYS A 169 -7.75 1.65 21.86
N LYS A 170 -7.80 2.84 21.26
CA LYS A 170 -7.36 4.09 21.89
C LYS A 170 -8.10 4.36 23.19
N THR A 171 -9.42 4.17 23.19
CA THR A 171 -10.24 4.33 24.40
C THR A 171 -9.80 3.39 25.51
N ALA A 172 -9.56 2.13 25.22
CA ALA A 172 -9.09 1.14 26.19
C ALA A 172 -7.67 1.47 26.71
N LEU A 173 -6.76 1.90 25.83
CA LEU A 173 -5.39 2.26 26.19
C LEU A 173 -5.32 3.54 27.04
N ALA A 174 -6.24 4.47 26.84
CA ALA A 174 -6.28 5.73 27.60
C ALA A 174 -6.38 5.48 29.13
N ALA A 175 -6.95 4.35 29.56
CA ALA A 175 -7.00 3.97 30.99
C ALA A 175 -5.61 3.67 31.59
N ASN A 176 -4.60 3.39 30.74
CA ASN A 176 -3.22 3.06 31.13
C ASN A 176 -2.24 4.21 30.88
N LEU A 177 -2.73 5.38 30.45
CA LEU A 177 -1.91 6.50 30.03
C LEU A 177 -2.30 7.78 30.79
N THR A 178 -1.33 8.62 31.11
CA THR A 178 -1.58 9.98 31.57
C THR A 178 -2.00 10.87 30.40
N GLN A 179 -2.66 12.01 30.70
CA GLN A 179 -3.04 12.99 29.69
C GLN A 179 -1.82 13.53 28.91
N ASP A 180 -0.68 13.67 29.59
CA ASP A 180 0.58 14.07 28.94
C ASP A 180 1.12 13.01 27.98
N GLN A 181 1.04 11.75 28.32
CA GLN A 181 1.42 10.65 27.42
C GLN A 181 0.52 10.56 26.18
N ILE A 182 -0.78 10.77 26.35
CA ILE A 182 -1.74 10.83 25.24
C ILE A 182 -1.41 12.02 24.32
N ARG A 183 -1.13 13.20 24.88
CA ARG A 183 -0.72 14.38 24.10
C ARG A 183 0.58 14.11 23.34
N GLN A 184 1.61 13.57 23.98
CA GLN A 184 2.86 13.22 23.33
C GLN A 184 2.68 12.19 22.21
N ALA A 185 1.80 11.20 22.36
CA ALA A 185 1.51 10.22 21.34
C ALA A 185 0.85 10.88 20.11
N ARG A 186 -0.07 11.82 20.31
CA ARG A 186 -0.70 12.62 19.24
C ARG A 186 0.30 13.53 18.54
N ASP A 187 1.15 14.22 19.28
CA ASP A 187 2.20 15.09 18.72
C ASP A 187 3.18 14.28 17.85
N ARG A 188 3.48 13.03 18.23
CA ARG A 188 4.29 12.12 17.40
C ARG A 188 3.55 11.74 16.10
N ALA A 189 2.24 11.51 16.17
CA ALA A 189 1.43 11.22 14.99
C ALA A 189 1.41 12.41 14.02
N ASP A 190 1.24 13.64 14.55
CA ASP A 190 1.29 14.86 13.76
C ASP A 190 2.66 15.03 13.06
N LYS A 191 3.75 14.82 13.79
CA LYS A 191 5.11 14.87 13.22
C LYS A 191 5.36 13.80 12.15
N TRP A 192 4.81 12.60 12.34
CA TRP A 192 4.90 11.55 11.34
C TRP A 192 4.23 11.96 10.03
N ILE A 193 2.98 12.48 10.10
CA ILE A 193 2.24 12.94 8.93
C ILE A 193 2.97 14.08 8.21
N GLN A 194 3.57 15.01 8.95
CA GLN A 194 4.31 16.16 8.39
C GLN A 194 5.63 15.75 7.72
N ALA A 195 6.17 14.59 8.06
CA ALA A 195 7.46 14.10 7.56
C ALA A 195 7.34 13.23 6.28
N GLN A 196 6.10 12.91 5.82
CA GLN A 196 5.84 12.14 4.60
C GLN A 196 5.73 13.06 3.38
#